data_592aa8238abbca90ed27a179c5295925
#
_entry.id   592aa8238abbca90ed27a179c5295925
#
_cell.length_a   1.000
_cell.length_b   1.000
_cell.length_c   1.000
_cell.angle_alpha   90.00
_cell.angle_beta   90.00
_cell.angle_gamma   90.00
#
_symmetry.space_group_name_H-M   'P 1'
#
loop_
_entity.id
_entity.type
_entity.pdbx_description
1 polymer ?
#
loop_
_entity_poly.entity_id
_entity_poly.type
_entity_poly.pdbx_seq_one_letter_code
_entity_poly.pdbx_strand_id
1 'polypeptide(L)'
;MPEATGLHYEFYGPPAAEPLILSPGLGGSAHYWRPNIEAFAEHFRVLVYDHRGTGRSDPALPETVSIEDMADDVIALMDALAIDRAHFVGHAIGGMIGMAIALKARTRLRRLMVINGWAKLEPHTGRCFDARLRLLGAGGPQAYADAQSIFLFPADWIALHEEDVAAMARATVEHFPAAATLEKRIAAARAFDILDRVGEIGTPLLAVCASDDVLVPSIASTRIVDHLSPFNGGTEVTMRWGGHACNVTDPESFHQFALAWLAGKALIEE
;
A
#
# COMPACT_ATOMS: atom_id res chain seq x y z
N MET A 1 10.79 -21.56 -2.42
CA MET A 1 9.62 -20.67 -2.24
C MET A 1 9.30 -20.05 -3.58
N PRO A 2 8.04 -19.78 -3.93
CA PRO A 2 7.71 -19.19 -5.24
C PRO A 2 8.39 -17.83 -5.40
N GLU A 3 9.16 -17.67 -6.46
CA GLU A 3 9.88 -16.46 -6.82
C GLU A 3 9.80 -16.24 -8.32
N ALA A 4 9.54 -15.02 -8.75
CA ALA A 4 9.59 -14.63 -10.14
C ALA A 4 10.14 -13.21 -10.25
N THR A 5 11.00 -12.97 -11.22
CA THR A 5 11.64 -11.67 -11.48
C THR A 5 12.41 -11.08 -10.28
N GLY A 6 12.85 -11.94 -9.34
CA GLY A 6 13.51 -11.53 -8.09
C GLY A 6 12.51 -11.08 -7.00
N LEU A 7 11.21 -11.25 -7.19
CA LEU A 7 10.21 -11.01 -6.16
C LEU A 7 9.67 -12.33 -5.61
N HIS A 8 9.63 -12.45 -4.28
CA HIS A 8 8.88 -13.50 -3.61
C HIS A 8 7.39 -13.16 -3.66
N TYR A 9 6.57 -14.18 -3.96
CA TYR A 9 5.11 -14.03 -4.02
C TYR A 9 4.38 -15.24 -3.47
N GLU A 10 3.13 -15.05 -3.13
CA GLU A 10 2.22 -16.11 -2.68
C GLU A 10 0.84 -15.89 -3.29
N PHE A 11 0.15 -17.01 -3.59
CA PHE A 11 -1.24 -17.01 -4.03
C PHE A 11 -2.16 -17.58 -2.98
N TYR A 12 -3.35 -17.00 -2.86
CA TYR A 12 -4.44 -17.46 -2.02
C TYR A 12 -5.75 -17.45 -2.81
N GLY A 13 -6.71 -18.28 -2.40
CA GLY A 13 -8.02 -18.37 -3.03
C GLY A 13 -8.07 -19.25 -4.28
N PRO A 14 -9.23 -19.32 -4.97
CA PRO A 14 -9.44 -20.22 -6.09
C PRO A 14 -8.56 -19.83 -7.29
N PRO A 15 -7.83 -20.79 -7.91
CA PRO A 15 -6.96 -20.49 -9.05
C PRO A 15 -7.67 -19.92 -10.27
N ALA A 16 -8.97 -20.22 -10.44
CA ALA A 16 -9.79 -19.76 -11.57
C ALA A 16 -10.49 -18.42 -11.30
N ALA A 17 -10.42 -17.88 -10.09
CA ALA A 17 -11.01 -16.58 -9.77
C ALA A 17 -10.21 -15.43 -10.41
N GLU A 18 -10.83 -14.25 -10.48
CA GLU A 18 -10.18 -13.05 -11.00
C GLU A 18 -8.96 -12.67 -10.14
N PRO A 19 -7.81 -12.30 -10.78
CA PRO A 19 -6.63 -11.90 -10.04
C PRO A 19 -6.85 -10.60 -9.28
N LEU A 20 -6.41 -10.58 -8.00
CA LEU A 20 -6.31 -9.42 -7.15
C LEU A 20 -4.88 -9.32 -6.60
N ILE A 21 -4.21 -8.21 -6.86
CA ILE A 21 -2.86 -7.94 -6.33
C ILE A 21 -2.98 -7.04 -5.09
N LEU A 22 -2.37 -7.46 -3.99
CA LEU A 22 -2.26 -6.66 -2.76
C LEU A 22 -0.83 -6.16 -2.61
N SER A 23 -0.63 -4.85 -2.75
CA SER A 23 0.69 -4.20 -2.72
C SER A 23 0.93 -3.53 -1.37
N PRO A 24 2.00 -3.91 -0.64
CA PRO A 24 2.27 -3.35 0.69
C PRO A 24 2.84 -1.93 0.61
N GLY A 25 2.84 -1.24 1.77
CA GLY A 25 3.42 0.09 1.92
C GLY A 25 4.95 0.08 2.07
N LEU A 26 5.47 1.08 2.79
CA LEU A 26 6.92 1.33 2.97
C LEU A 26 7.70 0.12 3.50
N GLY A 27 7.13 -0.66 4.41
CA GLY A 27 7.74 -1.87 4.95
C GLY A 27 8.02 -2.94 3.91
N GLY A 28 7.24 -2.98 2.84
CA GLY A 28 7.45 -3.81 1.66
C GLY A 28 7.16 -5.29 1.84
N SER A 29 6.64 -5.73 2.97
CA SER A 29 6.35 -7.14 3.23
C SER A 29 4.89 -7.50 2.94
N ALA A 30 4.69 -8.64 2.25
CA ALA A 30 3.40 -9.27 2.03
C ALA A 30 2.64 -9.54 3.34
N HIS A 31 3.36 -9.74 4.43
CA HIS A 31 2.81 -10.01 5.76
C HIS A 31 1.84 -8.91 6.23
N TYR A 32 2.02 -7.68 5.76
CA TYR A 32 1.10 -6.56 6.05
C TYR A 32 -0.36 -6.91 5.74
N TRP A 33 -0.60 -7.69 4.70
CA TRP A 33 -1.95 -8.01 4.23
C TRP A 33 -2.62 -9.18 4.95
N ARG A 34 -1.92 -9.83 5.90
CA ARG A 34 -2.42 -11.02 6.60
C ARG A 34 -3.86 -10.90 7.14
N PRO A 35 -4.27 -9.76 7.75
CA PRO A 35 -5.65 -9.60 8.24
C PRO A 35 -6.72 -9.55 7.14
N ASN A 36 -6.30 -9.31 5.88
CA ASN A 36 -7.21 -9.09 4.76
C ASN A 36 -7.26 -10.26 3.78
N ILE A 37 -6.24 -11.15 3.79
CA ILE A 37 -6.08 -12.20 2.78
C ILE A 37 -7.30 -13.12 2.72
N GLU A 38 -7.78 -13.62 3.85
CA GLU A 38 -8.87 -14.60 3.91
C GLU A 38 -10.15 -14.06 3.26
N ALA A 39 -10.58 -12.87 3.66
CA ALA A 39 -11.78 -12.23 3.12
C ALA A 39 -11.71 -12.01 1.59
N PHE A 40 -10.57 -11.58 1.08
CA PHE A 40 -10.40 -11.43 -0.36
C PHE A 40 -10.28 -12.77 -1.09
N ALA A 41 -9.63 -13.77 -0.48
CA ALA A 41 -9.41 -15.09 -1.07
C ALA A 41 -10.70 -15.92 -1.23
N GLU A 42 -11.78 -15.58 -0.54
CA GLU A 42 -13.10 -16.15 -0.80
C GLU A 42 -13.63 -15.81 -2.19
N HIS A 43 -13.19 -14.70 -2.78
CA HIS A 43 -13.75 -14.15 -4.02
C HIS A 43 -12.74 -14.01 -5.16
N PHE A 44 -11.45 -13.88 -4.83
CA PHE A 44 -10.39 -13.57 -5.78
C PHE A 44 -9.23 -14.56 -5.69
N ARG A 45 -8.48 -14.68 -6.78
CA ARG A 45 -7.13 -15.25 -6.75
C ARG A 45 -6.17 -14.16 -6.28
N VAL A 46 -5.94 -14.11 -4.97
CA VAL A 46 -5.15 -13.06 -4.32
C VAL A 46 -3.66 -13.33 -4.51
N LEU A 47 -2.93 -12.37 -5.05
CA LEU A 47 -1.48 -12.33 -5.13
C LEU A 47 -0.94 -11.31 -4.13
N VAL A 48 -0.10 -11.77 -3.21
CA VAL A 48 0.72 -10.91 -2.34
C VAL A 48 2.18 -11.10 -2.67
N TYR A 49 3.02 -10.10 -2.42
CA TYR A 49 4.44 -10.15 -2.73
C TYR A 49 5.26 -9.27 -1.77
N ASP A 50 6.53 -9.63 -1.60
CA ASP A 50 7.49 -8.78 -0.91
C ASP A 50 8.16 -7.87 -1.94
N HIS A 51 8.31 -6.56 -1.64
CA HIS A 51 9.04 -5.64 -2.50
C HIS A 51 10.52 -6.05 -2.60
N ARG A 52 11.16 -5.80 -3.74
CA ARG A 52 12.61 -5.96 -3.90
C ARG A 52 13.35 -5.24 -2.76
N GLY A 53 14.35 -5.87 -2.17
CA GLY A 53 15.08 -5.35 -1.00
C GLY A 53 14.39 -5.64 0.34
N THR A 54 13.31 -6.44 0.38
CA THR A 54 12.59 -6.77 1.62
C THR A 54 12.26 -8.25 1.67
N GLY A 55 12.24 -8.78 2.90
CA GLY A 55 11.74 -10.10 3.21
C GLY A 55 12.45 -11.19 2.44
N ARG A 56 11.72 -11.90 1.62
CA ARG A 56 12.17 -13.07 0.85
C ARG A 56 12.50 -12.75 -0.61
N SER A 57 12.31 -11.48 -1.04
CA SER A 57 12.67 -10.99 -2.37
C SER A 57 14.16 -10.72 -2.47
N ASP A 58 14.67 -10.58 -3.72
CA ASP A 58 16.06 -10.20 -3.98
C ASP A 58 16.44 -8.98 -3.14
N PRO A 59 17.47 -9.07 -2.28
CA PRO A 59 17.89 -7.98 -1.42
C PRO A 59 18.57 -6.83 -2.18
N ALA A 60 18.99 -7.05 -3.44
CA ALA A 60 19.71 -6.05 -4.23
C ALA A 60 18.77 -4.96 -4.74
N LEU A 61 19.09 -3.71 -4.40
CA LEU A 61 18.45 -2.52 -4.97
C LEU A 61 19.46 -1.74 -5.79
N PRO A 62 19.01 -1.11 -6.91
CA PRO A 62 19.84 -0.15 -7.63
C PRO A 62 20.24 1.04 -6.75
N GLU A 63 21.17 1.87 -7.23
CA GLU A 63 21.62 3.05 -6.50
C GLU A 63 20.45 4.01 -6.19
N THR A 64 19.59 4.21 -7.16
CA THR A 64 18.35 4.98 -7.02
C THR A 64 17.16 4.10 -7.32
N VAL A 65 16.04 4.35 -6.63
CA VAL A 65 14.77 3.65 -6.81
C VAL A 65 13.68 4.71 -6.94
N SER A 66 12.78 4.54 -7.88
CA SER A 66 11.56 5.33 -8.04
C SER A 66 10.30 4.47 -7.82
N ILE A 67 9.15 5.11 -7.68
CA ILE A 67 7.87 4.41 -7.64
C ILE A 67 7.57 3.75 -8.99
N GLU A 68 8.03 4.36 -10.08
CA GLU A 68 7.93 3.83 -11.43
C GLU A 68 8.76 2.55 -11.63
N ASP A 69 9.95 2.46 -11.02
CA ASP A 69 10.76 1.23 -11.02
C ASP A 69 10.06 0.11 -10.23
N MET A 70 9.45 0.46 -9.08
CA MET A 70 8.67 -0.51 -8.30
C MET A 70 7.40 -0.96 -9.05
N ALA A 71 6.80 -0.08 -9.86
CA ALA A 71 5.70 -0.44 -10.75
C ALA A 71 6.15 -1.40 -11.86
N ASP A 72 7.35 -1.21 -12.42
CA ASP A 72 7.94 -2.12 -13.40
C ASP A 72 8.22 -3.50 -12.82
N ASP A 73 8.70 -3.59 -11.58
CA ASP A 73 8.84 -4.87 -10.87
C ASP A 73 7.50 -5.62 -10.79
N VAL A 74 6.39 -4.93 -10.50
CA VAL A 74 5.06 -5.55 -10.43
C VAL A 74 4.55 -5.96 -11.82
N ILE A 75 4.75 -5.13 -12.84
CA ILE A 75 4.38 -5.45 -14.23
C ILE A 75 5.14 -6.70 -14.67
N ALA A 76 6.45 -6.76 -14.42
CA ALA A 76 7.28 -7.93 -14.74
C ALA A 76 6.80 -9.19 -13.98
N LEU A 77 6.41 -9.06 -12.71
CA LEU A 77 5.81 -10.15 -11.94
C LEU A 77 4.49 -10.63 -12.58
N MET A 78 3.61 -9.71 -12.98
CA MET A 78 2.37 -10.05 -13.68
C MET A 78 2.66 -10.81 -14.98
N ASP A 79 3.65 -10.38 -15.77
CA ASP A 79 4.04 -11.02 -17.02
C ASP A 79 4.57 -12.45 -16.78
N ALA A 80 5.46 -12.61 -15.82
CA ALA A 80 6.02 -13.92 -15.45
C ALA A 80 4.96 -14.91 -14.95
N LEU A 81 3.88 -14.41 -14.34
CA LEU A 81 2.77 -15.20 -13.82
C LEU A 81 1.59 -15.33 -14.81
N ALA A 82 1.75 -14.84 -16.03
CA ALA A 82 0.72 -14.80 -17.07
C ALA A 82 -0.59 -14.14 -16.59
N ILE A 83 -0.47 -13.08 -15.79
CA ILE A 83 -1.58 -12.24 -15.35
C ILE A 83 -1.69 -11.07 -16.33
N ASP A 84 -2.58 -11.17 -17.28
CA ASP A 84 -2.82 -10.11 -18.26
C ASP A 84 -3.42 -8.87 -17.60
N ARG A 85 -4.43 -9.06 -16.75
CA ARG A 85 -5.15 -7.98 -16.07
C ARG A 85 -5.62 -8.39 -14.68
N ALA A 86 -5.45 -7.49 -13.68
CA ALA A 86 -5.81 -7.74 -12.28
C ALA A 86 -6.57 -6.56 -11.66
N HIS A 87 -7.31 -6.81 -10.59
CA HIS A 87 -7.62 -5.81 -9.60
C HIS A 87 -6.37 -5.49 -8.77
N PHE A 88 -6.26 -4.28 -8.28
CA PHE A 88 -5.09 -3.84 -7.51
C PHE A 88 -5.53 -3.06 -6.27
N VAL A 89 -5.07 -3.49 -5.11
CA VAL A 89 -5.26 -2.79 -3.84
C VAL A 89 -3.89 -2.49 -3.27
N GLY A 90 -3.58 -1.22 -3.09
CA GLY A 90 -2.28 -0.77 -2.61
C GLY A 90 -2.40 0.11 -1.39
N HIS A 91 -1.59 -0.18 -0.37
CA HIS A 91 -1.47 0.63 0.84
C HIS A 91 -0.27 1.59 0.72
N ALA A 92 -0.47 2.88 0.98
CA ALA A 92 0.56 3.92 0.94
C ALA A 92 1.41 3.85 -0.35
N ILE A 93 2.71 3.50 -0.27
CA ILE A 93 3.57 3.28 -1.44
C ILE A 93 2.95 2.28 -2.41
N GLY A 94 2.31 1.22 -1.93
CA GLY A 94 1.61 0.26 -2.78
C GLY A 94 0.51 0.91 -3.62
N GLY A 95 -0.21 1.88 -3.07
CA GLY A 95 -1.20 2.68 -3.81
C GLY A 95 -0.55 3.57 -4.89
N MET A 96 0.61 4.16 -4.58
CA MET A 96 1.41 4.94 -5.54
C MET A 96 1.90 4.06 -6.70
N ILE A 97 2.38 2.84 -6.40
CA ILE A 97 2.74 1.82 -7.40
C ILE A 97 1.54 1.53 -8.31
N GLY A 98 0.35 1.33 -7.73
CA GLY A 98 -0.87 1.10 -8.50
C GLY A 98 -1.21 2.26 -9.45
N MET A 99 -1.06 3.51 -9.00
CA MET A 99 -1.26 4.69 -9.85
C MET A 99 -0.21 4.78 -10.95
N ALA A 100 1.06 4.48 -10.67
CA ALA A 100 2.11 4.43 -11.67
C ALA A 100 1.84 3.35 -12.74
N ILE A 101 1.37 2.16 -12.34
CA ILE A 101 0.93 1.10 -13.30
C ILE A 101 -0.23 1.61 -14.15
N ALA A 102 -1.24 2.25 -13.55
CA ALA A 102 -2.41 2.76 -14.25
C ALA A 102 -2.05 3.83 -15.31
N LEU A 103 -1.02 4.64 -15.07
CA LEU A 103 -0.50 5.61 -16.03
C LEU A 103 0.35 4.96 -17.13
N LYS A 104 1.19 3.99 -16.79
CA LYS A 104 2.19 3.39 -17.67
C LYS A 104 1.64 2.24 -18.50
N ALA A 105 0.79 1.41 -17.88
CA ALA A 105 0.25 0.17 -18.45
C ALA A 105 -1.28 0.15 -18.32
N ARG A 106 -1.95 1.08 -18.96
CA ARG A 106 -3.37 1.47 -18.81
C ARG A 106 -4.37 0.30 -18.86
N THR A 107 -4.04 -0.79 -19.52
CA THR A 107 -4.93 -1.96 -19.69
C THR A 107 -4.71 -3.04 -18.65
N ARG A 108 -3.66 -2.95 -17.82
CA ARG A 108 -3.26 -4.01 -16.87
C ARG A 108 -4.11 -4.05 -15.60
N LEU A 109 -4.78 -2.96 -15.26
CA LEU A 109 -5.61 -2.88 -14.07
C LEU A 109 -7.11 -2.86 -14.42
N ARG A 110 -7.89 -3.68 -13.70
CA ARG A 110 -9.37 -3.70 -13.78
C ARG A 110 -9.96 -2.57 -12.93
N ARG A 111 -9.53 -2.50 -11.68
CA ARG A 111 -9.88 -1.50 -10.67
C ARG A 111 -8.66 -1.25 -9.80
N LEU A 112 -8.50 -0.04 -9.33
CA LEU A 112 -7.40 0.38 -8.47
C LEU A 112 -7.95 0.96 -7.16
N MET A 113 -7.57 0.37 -6.02
CA MET A 113 -7.84 0.94 -4.71
C MET A 113 -6.54 1.46 -4.10
N VAL A 114 -6.54 2.71 -3.68
CA VAL A 114 -5.41 3.40 -3.04
C VAL A 114 -5.78 3.69 -1.60
N ILE A 115 -5.13 3.03 -0.66
CA ILE A 115 -5.38 3.20 0.79
C ILE A 115 -4.28 4.09 1.35
N ASN A 116 -4.65 5.24 1.91
CA ASN A 116 -3.73 6.19 2.56
C ASN A 116 -2.49 6.52 1.71
N GLY A 117 -2.68 6.59 0.38
CA GLY A 117 -1.64 6.99 -0.58
C GLY A 117 -1.75 8.46 -0.96
N TRP A 118 -0.84 8.91 -1.83
CA TRP A 118 -0.83 10.28 -2.35
C TRP A 118 -0.35 10.33 -3.80
N ALA A 119 -0.80 11.32 -4.54
CA ALA A 119 -0.29 11.66 -5.87
C ALA A 119 0.87 12.67 -5.82
N LYS A 120 0.95 13.43 -4.74
CA LYS A 120 2.01 14.39 -4.42
C LYS A 120 2.22 14.44 -2.91
N LEU A 121 3.47 14.50 -2.49
CA LEU A 121 3.81 14.50 -1.06
C LEU A 121 3.24 15.73 -0.34
N GLU A 122 2.52 15.50 0.76
CA GLU A 122 2.10 16.54 1.68
C GLU A 122 3.25 16.95 2.63
N PRO A 123 3.36 18.24 2.97
CA PRO A 123 4.41 18.72 3.89
C PRO A 123 4.40 18.02 5.25
N HIS A 124 3.21 17.62 5.74
CA HIS A 124 3.08 16.88 7.00
C HIS A 124 3.73 15.49 6.90
N THR A 125 3.38 14.72 5.88
CA THR A 125 3.96 13.38 5.60
C THR A 125 5.48 13.46 5.47
N GLY A 126 5.98 14.52 4.82
CA GLY A 126 7.42 14.79 4.74
C GLY A 126 8.08 14.92 6.11
N ARG A 127 7.45 15.66 7.06
CA ARG A 127 7.94 15.78 8.45
C ARG A 127 7.91 14.45 9.20
N CYS A 128 6.88 13.64 8.99
CA CYS A 128 6.81 12.30 9.58
C CYS A 128 7.96 11.42 9.09
N PHE A 129 8.29 11.46 7.80
CA PHE A 129 9.47 10.76 7.29
C PHE A 129 10.78 11.28 7.89
N ASP A 130 10.94 12.60 8.05
CA ASP A 130 12.12 13.18 8.70
C ASP A 130 12.26 12.69 10.14
N ALA A 131 11.17 12.66 10.91
CA ALA A 131 11.18 12.15 12.29
C ALA A 131 11.58 10.66 12.32
N ARG A 132 10.99 9.83 11.46
CA ARG A 132 11.28 8.39 11.39
C ARG A 132 12.74 8.11 10.99
N LEU A 133 13.30 8.85 10.02
CA LEU A 133 14.70 8.72 9.62
C LEU A 133 15.66 9.18 10.72
N ARG A 134 15.32 10.23 11.47
CA ARG A 134 16.12 10.67 12.64
C ARG A 134 16.13 9.61 13.75
N LEU A 135 14.98 8.96 14.00
CA LEU A 135 14.90 7.86 14.97
C LEU A 135 15.76 6.68 14.52
N LEU A 136 15.70 6.32 13.23
CA LEU A 136 16.54 5.27 12.66
C LEU A 136 18.03 5.61 12.82
N GLY A 137 18.43 6.84 12.50
CA GLY A 137 19.82 7.29 12.61
C GLY A 137 20.35 7.38 14.03
N ALA A 138 19.49 7.73 15.00
CA ALA A 138 19.89 7.94 16.40
C ALA A 138 19.86 6.65 17.23
N GLY A 139 18.90 5.75 17.00
CA GLY A 139 18.67 4.55 17.82
C GLY A 139 18.53 3.26 17.01
N GLY A 140 18.79 3.31 15.72
CA GLY A 140 18.74 2.14 14.83
C GLY A 140 17.35 1.56 14.63
N PRO A 141 17.27 0.29 14.16
CA PRO A 141 16.01 -0.40 13.89
C PRO A 141 15.07 -0.44 15.09
N GLN A 142 15.58 -0.56 16.30
CA GLN A 142 14.75 -0.62 17.51
C GLN A 142 13.98 0.68 17.73
N ALA A 143 14.66 1.84 17.72
CA ALA A 143 13.99 3.14 17.91
C ALA A 143 12.98 3.45 16.79
N TYR A 144 13.29 3.01 15.57
CA TYR A 144 12.37 3.13 14.45
C TYR A 144 11.12 2.26 14.66
N ALA A 145 11.28 1.00 15.05
CA ALA A 145 10.19 0.05 15.25
C ALA A 145 9.28 0.44 16.43
N ASP A 146 9.87 0.87 17.55
CA ASP A 146 9.13 1.32 18.74
C ASP A 146 8.22 2.52 18.44
N ALA A 147 8.70 3.45 17.61
CA ALA A 147 7.92 4.62 17.23
C ALA A 147 6.93 4.35 16.08
N GLN A 148 7.09 3.26 15.34
CA GLN A 148 6.31 3.01 14.12
C GLN A 148 4.80 2.91 14.41
N SER A 149 4.43 2.30 15.53
CA SER A 149 3.03 2.15 15.92
C SER A 149 2.30 3.49 16.04
N ILE A 150 2.98 4.54 16.54
CA ILE A 150 2.42 5.89 16.70
C ILE A 150 2.02 6.50 15.35
N PHE A 151 2.73 6.17 14.27
CA PHE A 151 2.42 6.65 12.92
C PHE A 151 1.37 5.80 12.19
N LEU A 152 1.20 4.53 12.62
CA LEU A 152 0.35 3.58 11.89
C LEU A 152 -1.04 3.43 12.50
N PHE A 153 -1.14 3.48 13.82
CA PHE A 153 -2.35 3.07 14.55
C PHE A 153 -2.90 4.20 15.42
N PRO A 154 -4.23 4.23 15.64
CA PRO A 154 -4.85 5.12 16.63
C PRO A 154 -4.35 4.85 18.04
N ALA A 155 -4.28 5.89 18.87
CA ALA A 155 -3.75 5.78 20.23
C ALA A 155 -4.57 4.82 21.12
N ASP A 156 -5.88 4.82 20.98
CA ASP A 156 -6.78 3.91 21.69
C ASP A 156 -6.64 2.46 21.20
N TRP A 157 -6.39 2.24 19.91
CA TRP A 157 -6.08 0.90 19.40
C TRP A 157 -4.79 0.37 20.00
N ILE A 158 -3.73 1.19 20.02
CA ILE A 158 -2.44 0.82 20.66
C ILE A 158 -2.65 0.42 22.11
N ALA A 159 -3.44 1.21 22.88
CA ALA A 159 -3.70 0.96 24.28
C ALA A 159 -4.44 -0.36 24.54
N LEU A 160 -5.29 -0.78 23.60
CA LEU A 160 -6.07 -2.02 23.70
C LEU A 160 -5.33 -3.25 23.17
N HIS A 161 -4.26 -3.06 22.35
CA HIS A 161 -3.53 -4.12 21.64
C HIS A 161 -2.02 -4.06 21.93
N GLU A 162 -1.62 -3.68 23.13
CA GLU A 162 -0.20 -3.48 23.47
C GLU A 162 0.67 -4.71 23.20
N GLU A 163 0.17 -5.91 23.48
CA GLU A 163 0.91 -7.17 23.22
C GLU A 163 1.14 -7.38 21.71
N ASP A 164 0.14 -7.09 20.89
CA ASP A 164 0.24 -7.20 19.42
C ASP A 164 1.21 -6.14 18.88
N VAL A 165 1.12 -4.90 19.37
CA VAL A 165 2.02 -3.80 18.98
C VAL A 165 3.47 -4.14 19.34
N ALA A 166 3.71 -4.66 20.56
CA ALA A 166 5.04 -5.10 20.98
C ALA A 166 5.55 -6.28 20.14
N ALA A 167 4.67 -7.21 19.76
CA ALA A 167 5.02 -8.32 18.86
C ALA A 167 5.36 -7.83 17.45
N MET A 168 4.60 -6.87 16.91
CA MET A 168 4.88 -6.23 15.61
C MET A 168 6.20 -5.47 15.64
N ALA A 169 6.53 -4.75 16.71
CA ALA A 169 7.80 -4.07 16.86
C ALA A 169 8.98 -5.05 16.86
N ARG A 170 8.88 -6.15 17.62
CA ARG A 170 9.90 -7.21 17.64
C ARG A 170 10.09 -7.82 16.24
N ALA A 171 9.01 -8.18 15.57
CA ALA A 171 9.06 -8.73 14.21
C ALA A 171 9.65 -7.72 13.21
N THR A 172 9.34 -6.43 13.36
CA THR A 172 9.94 -5.37 12.54
C THR A 172 11.45 -5.30 12.73
N VAL A 173 11.95 -5.41 13.95
CA VAL A 173 13.40 -5.42 14.24
C VAL A 173 14.07 -6.66 13.67
N GLU A 174 13.48 -7.84 13.90
CA GLU A 174 14.01 -9.12 13.43
C GLU A 174 14.14 -9.19 11.90
N HIS A 175 13.18 -8.59 11.21
CA HIS A 175 13.09 -8.64 9.74
C HIS A 175 13.38 -7.26 9.10
N PHE A 176 14.09 -6.39 9.83
CA PHE A 176 14.36 -5.04 9.37
C PHE A 176 15.15 -5.07 8.06
N PRO A 177 14.69 -4.38 7.00
CA PRO A 177 15.46 -4.28 5.78
C PRO A 177 16.74 -3.49 6.04
N ALA A 178 17.72 -3.57 5.15
CA ALA A 178 18.87 -2.67 5.25
C ALA A 178 18.40 -1.21 5.35
N ALA A 179 19.01 -0.42 6.23
CA ALA A 179 18.64 1.00 6.42
C ALA A 179 18.62 1.76 5.09
N ALA A 180 19.61 1.48 4.21
CA ALA A 180 19.67 2.06 2.87
C ALA A 180 18.46 1.70 2.00
N THR A 181 17.85 0.52 2.17
CA THR A 181 16.62 0.13 1.46
C THR A 181 15.46 1.03 1.86
N LEU A 182 15.30 1.25 3.16
CA LEU A 182 14.25 2.12 3.69
C LEU A 182 14.45 3.58 3.24
N GLU A 183 15.68 4.08 3.32
CA GLU A 183 16.04 5.43 2.87
C GLU A 183 15.73 5.65 1.38
N LYS A 184 16.12 4.70 0.53
CA LYS A 184 15.83 4.74 -0.92
C LYS A 184 14.32 4.76 -1.20
N ARG A 185 13.53 3.95 -0.50
CA ARG A 185 12.07 3.94 -0.66
C ARG A 185 11.42 5.22 -0.16
N ILE A 186 11.89 5.77 0.95
CA ILE A 186 11.41 7.08 1.43
C ILE A 186 11.77 8.17 0.41
N ALA A 187 12.97 8.13 -0.17
CA ALA A 187 13.36 9.07 -1.23
C ALA A 187 12.47 8.94 -2.47
N ALA A 188 12.18 7.71 -2.91
CA ALA A 188 11.24 7.44 -4.01
C ALA A 188 9.84 7.98 -3.72
N ALA A 189 9.32 7.72 -2.51
CA ALA A 189 8.00 8.17 -2.08
C ALA A 189 7.92 9.71 -1.99
N ARG A 190 9.00 10.37 -1.59
CA ARG A 190 9.09 11.84 -1.56
C ARG A 190 9.16 12.48 -2.93
N ALA A 191 9.82 11.84 -3.87
CA ALA A 191 9.99 12.34 -5.23
C ALA A 191 8.76 12.12 -6.11
N PHE A 192 7.85 11.22 -5.70
CA PHE A 192 6.65 10.91 -6.47
C PHE A 192 5.69 12.10 -6.53
N ASP A 193 5.54 12.65 -7.73
CA ASP A 193 4.60 13.74 -8.04
C ASP A 193 3.96 13.48 -9.40
N ILE A 194 2.73 13.02 -9.36
CA ILE A 194 1.91 12.76 -10.54
C ILE A 194 0.60 13.56 -10.51
N LEU A 195 0.49 14.56 -9.61
CA LEU A 195 -0.77 15.25 -9.37
C LEU A 195 -1.39 15.78 -10.65
N ASP A 196 -0.59 16.43 -11.50
CA ASP A 196 -1.05 16.99 -12.78
C ASP A 196 -1.40 15.90 -13.82
N ARG A 197 -1.05 14.64 -13.55
CA ARG A 197 -1.27 13.49 -14.43
C ARG A 197 -2.36 12.54 -13.95
N VAL A 198 -2.91 12.75 -12.76
CA VAL A 198 -3.97 11.89 -12.18
C VAL A 198 -5.17 11.79 -13.14
N GLY A 199 -5.50 12.88 -13.84
CA GLY A 199 -6.57 12.90 -14.87
C GLY A 199 -6.36 11.96 -16.06
N GLU A 200 -5.12 11.45 -16.29
CA GLU A 200 -4.81 10.48 -17.33
C GLU A 200 -5.14 9.04 -16.91
N ILE A 201 -5.38 8.78 -15.62
CA ILE A 201 -5.73 7.45 -15.11
C ILE A 201 -7.13 7.09 -15.61
N GLY A 202 -7.20 6.12 -16.53
CA GLY A 202 -8.45 5.61 -17.09
C GLY A 202 -9.05 4.43 -16.33
N THR A 203 -8.33 3.89 -15.34
CA THR A 203 -8.79 2.79 -14.48
C THR A 203 -9.74 3.33 -13.42
N PRO A 204 -10.91 2.71 -13.17
CA PRO A 204 -11.76 3.06 -12.02
C PRO A 204 -10.94 3.04 -10.74
N LEU A 205 -10.92 4.16 -10.00
CA LEU A 205 -10.10 4.34 -8.82
C LEU A 205 -10.97 4.65 -7.59
N LEU A 206 -10.68 3.94 -6.49
CA LEU A 206 -11.18 4.23 -5.16
C LEU A 206 -10.02 4.71 -4.29
N ALA A 207 -10.11 5.93 -3.80
CA ALA A 207 -9.24 6.43 -2.75
C ALA A 207 -9.87 6.15 -1.39
N VAL A 208 -9.10 5.51 -0.50
CA VAL A 208 -9.51 5.21 0.87
C VAL A 208 -8.58 5.93 1.83
N CYS A 209 -9.14 6.62 2.81
CA CYS A 209 -8.37 7.23 3.89
C CYS A 209 -9.06 7.02 5.24
N ALA A 210 -8.34 7.25 6.33
CA ALA A 210 -8.93 7.37 7.66
C ALA A 210 -8.84 8.81 8.14
N SER A 211 -9.89 9.30 8.82
CA SER A 211 -9.96 10.68 9.29
C SER A 211 -8.93 11.00 10.39
N ASP A 212 -8.43 9.97 11.06
CA ASP A 212 -7.46 10.02 12.16
C ASP A 212 -6.04 9.56 11.75
N ASP A 213 -5.76 9.45 10.44
CA ASP A 213 -4.41 9.13 9.95
C ASP A 213 -3.43 10.28 10.26
N VAL A 214 -2.51 10.02 11.19
CA VAL A 214 -1.48 10.99 11.61
C VAL A 214 -0.24 10.97 10.72
N LEU A 215 -0.15 10.06 9.75
CA LEU A 215 0.98 9.97 8.81
C LEU A 215 0.66 10.61 7.46
N VAL A 216 -0.48 10.26 6.88
CA VAL A 216 -0.94 10.77 5.59
C VAL A 216 -2.31 11.43 5.77
N PRO A 217 -2.38 12.78 5.77
CA PRO A 217 -3.65 13.48 5.92
C PRO A 217 -4.66 13.11 4.84
N SER A 218 -5.94 12.98 5.20
CA SER A 218 -7.03 12.61 4.28
C SER A 218 -7.11 13.50 3.04
N ILE A 219 -6.68 14.76 3.13
CA ILE A 219 -6.59 15.70 1.99
C ILE A 219 -5.77 15.11 0.82
N ALA A 220 -4.84 14.17 1.07
CA ALA A 220 -4.08 13.51 0.02
C ALA A 220 -4.98 12.63 -0.86
N SER A 221 -5.94 11.90 -0.27
CA SER A 221 -6.96 11.12 -0.98
C SER A 221 -7.94 12.01 -1.74
N THR A 222 -8.43 13.05 -1.10
CA THR A 222 -9.32 14.05 -1.74
C THR A 222 -8.65 14.66 -2.98
N ARG A 223 -7.36 15.02 -2.89
CA ARG A 223 -6.62 15.54 -4.06
C ARG A 223 -6.50 14.55 -5.21
N ILE A 224 -6.35 13.26 -4.92
CA ILE A 224 -6.37 12.23 -5.98
C ILE A 224 -7.74 12.30 -6.69
N VAL A 225 -8.84 12.27 -5.94
CA VAL A 225 -10.19 12.22 -6.53
C VAL A 225 -10.53 13.50 -7.28
N ASP A 226 -10.19 14.67 -6.72
CA ASP A 226 -10.42 15.97 -7.35
C ASP A 226 -9.70 16.15 -8.70
N HIS A 227 -8.57 15.45 -8.90
CA HIS A 227 -7.81 15.52 -10.15
C HIS A 227 -8.14 14.39 -11.14
N LEU A 228 -8.97 13.42 -10.74
CA LEU A 228 -9.45 12.40 -11.67
C LEU A 228 -10.39 13.00 -12.70
N SER A 229 -10.35 12.46 -13.91
CA SER A 229 -11.34 12.81 -14.91
C SER A 229 -12.75 12.42 -14.43
N PRO A 230 -13.76 13.30 -14.54
CA PRO A 230 -15.14 12.98 -14.13
C PRO A 230 -15.73 11.78 -14.87
N PHE A 231 -15.12 11.36 -16.00
CA PHE A 231 -15.53 10.19 -16.76
C PHE A 231 -14.94 8.85 -16.21
N ASN A 232 -13.98 8.91 -15.29
CA ASN A 232 -13.26 7.72 -14.80
C ASN A 232 -13.84 7.14 -13.51
N GLY A 233 -14.91 7.74 -12.95
CA GLY A 233 -15.63 7.20 -11.80
C GLY A 233 -14.77 7.12 -10.53
N GLY A 234 -13.98 8.16 -10.25
CA GLY A 234 -13.24 8.27 -8.99
C GLY A 234 -14.20 8.38 -7.81
N THR A 235 -13.93 7.64 -6.75
CA THR A 235 -14.71 7.64 -5.51
C THR A 235 -13.76 7.75 -4.32
N GLU A 236 -14.17 8.45 -3.28
CA GLU A 236 -13.47 8.49 -2.00
C GLU A 236 -14.30 7.80 -0.92
N VAL A 237 -13.63 7.03 -0.07
CA VAL A 237 -14.20 6.52 1.18
C VAL A 237 -13.30 6.97 2.32
N THR A 238 -13.89 7.72 3.25
CA THR A 238 -13.22 8.12 4.48
C THR A 238 -13.71 7.27 5.63
N MET A 239 -12.85 6.36 6.12
CA MET A 239 -13.11 5.64 7.37
C MET A 239 -13.03 6.62 8.53
N ARG A 240 -13.99 6.57 9.44
CA ARG A 240 -14.05 7.50 10.58
C ARG A 240 -12.90 7.30 11.56
N TRP A 241 -12.30 6.12 11.53
CA TRP A 241 -11.28 5.67 12.46
C TRP A 241 -10.39 4.61 11.80
N GLY A 242 -9.20 4.37 12.35
CA GLY A 242 -8.31 3.28 11.95
C GLY A 242 -6.86 3.69 11.69
N GLY A 243 -6.56 4.96 11.65
CA GLY A 243 -5.21 5.48 11.41
C GLY A 243 -4.68 5.16 10.03
N HIS A 244 -3.35 5.18 9.89
CA HIS A 244 -2.68 4.89 8.61
C HIS A 244 -2.88 3.46 8.14
N ALA A 245 -3.06 2.50 9.05
CA ALA A 245 -3.29 1.09 8.75
C ALA A 245 -4.76 0.69 8.94
N CYS A 246 -5.71 1.52 8.50
CA CYS A 246 -7.15 1.35 8.75
C CYS A 246 -7.71 0.00 8.27
N ASN A 247 -7.16 -0.57 7.21
CA ASN A 247 -7.49 -1.92 6.75
C ASN A 247 -6.99 -3.05 7.68
N VAL A 248 -6.14 -2.73 8.64
CA VAL A 248 -5.62 -3.66 9.66
C VAL A 248 -6.33 -3.47 10.98
N THR A 249 -6.59 -2.22 11.38
CA THR A 249 -7.21 -1.87 12.66
C THR A 249 -8.72 -2.06 12.67
N ASP A 250 -9.37 -1.91 11.50
CA ASP A 250 -10.81 -2.16 11.30
C ASP A 250 -11.02 -2.94 9.99
N PRO A 251 -10.59 -4.21 9.95
CA PRO A 251 -10.67 -5.01 8.73
C PRO A 251 -12.11 -5.32 8.31
N GLU A 252 -13.04 -5.42 9.25
CA GLU A 252 -14.45 -5.74 8.94
C GLU A 252 -15.11 -4.62 8.14
N SER A 253 -15.04 -3.38 8.65
CA SER A 253 -15.56 -2.21 7.93
C SER A 253 -14.87 -2.02 6.59
N PHE A 254 -13.54 -2.24 6.54
CA PHE A 254 -12.78 -2.17 5.31
C PHE A 254 -13.24 -3.20 4.28
N HIS A 255 -13.39 -4.48 4.66
CA HIS A 255 -13.82 -5.54 3.74
C HIS A 255 -15.21 -5.29 3.17
N GLN A 256 -16.13 -4.76 3.96
CA GLN A 256 -17.51 -4.53 3.54
C GLN A 256 -17.58 -3.66 2.27
N PHE A 257 -16.97 -2.50 2.27
CA PHE A 257 -16.99 -1.63 1.09
C PHE A 257 -15.98 -2.05 0.01
N ALA A 258 -14.82 -2.59 0.41
CA ALA A 258 -13.78 -2.99 -0.54
C ALA A 258 -14.25 -4.10 -1.46
N LEU A 259 -14.86 -5.15 -0.93
CA LEU A 259 -15.41 -6.26 -1.70
C LEU A 259 -16.57 -5.81 -2.60
N ALA A 260 -17.47 -4.96 -2.07
CA ALA A 260 -18.57 -4.41 -2.84
C ALA A 260 -18.05 -3.61 -4.06
N TRP A 261 -17.08 -2.73 -3.83
CA TRP A 261 -16.51 -1.91 -4.89
C TRP A 261 -15.72 -2.73 -5.93
N LEU A 262 -14.90 -3.70 -5.49
CA LEU A 262 -14.17 -4.60 -6.39
C LEU A 262 -15.11 -5.43 -7.26
N ALA A 263 -16.27 -5.82 -6.72
CA ALA A 263 -17.33 -6.49 -7.47
C ALA A 263 -18.13 -5.57 -8.41
N GLY A 264 -17.80 -4.28 -8.48
CA GLY A 264 -18.48 -3.31 -9.35
C GLY A 264 -19.81 -2.78 -8.82
N LYS A 265 -20.12 -3.02 -7.53
CA LYS A 265 -21.30 -2.46 -6.89
C LYS A 265 -21.09 -0.99 -6.53
N ALA A 266 -22.15 -0.21 -6.58
CA ALA A 266 -22.13 1.16 -6.06
C ALA A 266 -21.91 1.13 -4.55
N LEU A 267 -21.07 2.02 -4.05
CA LEU A 267 -20.95 2.26 -2.61
C LEU A 267 -22.14 3.15 -2.20
N ILE A 268 -22.89 2.70 -1.21
CA ILE A 268 -23.99 3.49 -0.64
C ILE A 268 -23.35 4.42 0.39
N GLU A 269 -23.54 5.72 0.22
CA GLU A 269 -23.19 6.72 1.25
C GLU A 269 -24.14 6.50 2.44
N GLU A 270 -23.60 6.10 3.59
CA GLU A 270 -24.34 6.09 4.87
C GLU A 270 -24.11 7.38 5.64
#